data_2133b549e17ccbd506056a83a351a7a7
#
_entry.id   2133b549e17ccbd506056a83a351a7a7
#
_cell.length_a   1.000
_cell.length_b   1.000
_cell.length_c   1.000
_cell.angle_alpha   90.00
_cell.angle_beta   90.00
_cell.angle_gamma   90.00
#
_symmetry.space_group_name_H-M   'P 1'
#
loop_
_entity.id
_entity.type
_entity.pdbx_description
1 polymer ?
#
loop_
_entity_poly.entity_id
_entity_poly.type
_entity_poly.pdbx_seq_one_letter_code
_entity_poly.pdbx_strand_id
1 'polypeptide(L)'
;MKNKLFLIGCFISSVAISQQVCSKSLQLMGSRFDITVVAKDAIEGGQFIDLAVNEITRIERLISSWDVNSQTSEINQNAGIKPVVVDAELFQLINRALKISKLTEGAFDISYASMDKVWHFDGRMKIMPSKEAIKASVKKVGYQHIILNEDQRTVFLKLKGMKIGFGGIGKGYAADKTKALLIEKGVVAGIINAAGDLNTWGTQPNGTDWMVAIVNPLNKEKVFSWMPVKDSAVVTSGNYEKYVTLNNTLYTHIIDPRSGYPAIGILSVSIFTKTAELADALATSIFVMGKDTGLDFVNQLKGVECIIVDENNTVIPSNNLELNSLKND
;
A
#
# COMPACT_ATOMS: atom_id res chain seq x y z
N MET A 1 -40.99 58.71 36.27
CA MET A 1 -41.10 57.84 35.12
C MET A 1 -39.85 56.94 35.10
N LYS A 2 -39.97 55.64 35.42
CA LYS A 2 -38.85 54.68 35.45
C LYS A 2 -38.90 53.83 34.18
N ASN A 3 -37.95 54.04 33.25
CA ASN A 3 -37.84 53.25 32.04
C ASN A 3 -37.26 51.88 32.45
N LYS A 4 -38.03 50.81 32.23
CA LYS A 4 -37.54 49.42 32.28
C LYS A 4 -36.99 49.04 30.92
N LEU A 5 -35.68 48.86 30.83
CA LEU A 5 -34.98 48.32 29.66
C LEU A 5 -35.18 46.79 29.65
N PHE A 6 -35.89 46.27 28.65
CA PHE A 6 -36.06 44.83 28.44
C PHE A 6 -34.87 44.32 27.58
N LEU A 7 -33.92 43.58 28.20
CA LEU A 7 -32.90 42.88 27.44
C LEU A 7 -33.51 41.59 26.88
N ILE A 8 -33.69 41.52 25.58
CA ILE A 8 -34.04 40.27 24.86
C ILE A 8 -32.72 39.51 24.65
N GLY A 9 -32.48 38.49 25.45
CA GLY A 9 -31.39 37.57 25.24
C GLY A 9 -31.72 36.63 24.07
N CYS A 10 -31.04 36.79 22.92
CA CYS A 10 -31.07 35.79 21.86
C CYS A 10 -30.30 34.55 22.31
N PHE A 11 -31.00 33.48 22.69
CA PHE A 11 -30.42 32.15 22.83
C PHE A 11 -30.12 31.59 21.44
N ILE A 12 -28.87 31.67 21.01
CA ILE A 12 -28.41 30.93 19.84
C ILE A 12 -28.19 29.48 20.33
N SER A 13 -29.19 28.62 20.12
CA SER A 13 -29.02 27.17 20.32
C SER A 13 -28.08 26.66 19.21
N SER A 14 -26.82 26.48 19.53
CA SER A 14 -25.91 25.72 18.70
C SER A 14 -26.39 24.26 18.64
N VAL A 15 -26.96 23.86 17.52
CA VAL A 15 -27.24 22.46 17.23
C VAL A 15 -25.88 21.79 17.11
N ALA A 16 -25.46 21.07 18.13
CA ALA A 16 -24.31 20.18 18.03
C ALA A 16 -24.67 19.07 17.03
N ILE A 17 -24.18 19.14 15.80
CA ILE A 17 -24.30 18.06 14.84
C ILE A 17 -23.40 16.94 15.35
N SER A 18 -24.03 15.91 15.90
CA SER A 18 -23.30 14.71 16.35
C SER A 18 -22.77 13.99 15.11
N GLN A 19 -21.47 14.09 14.88
CA GLN A 19 -20.80 13.29 13.87
C GLN A 19 -20.73 11.83 14.31
N GLN A 20 -20.85 10.90 13.37
CA GLN A 20 -20.73 9.47 13.62
C GLN A 20 -19.70 8.82 12.70
N VAL A 21 -19.14 7.71 13.15
CA VAL A 21 -18.24 6.86 12.37
C VAL A 21 -19.07 5.85 11.59
N CYS A 22 -18.94 5.86 10.26
CA CYS A 22 -19.55 4.89 9.36
C CYS A 22 -18.46 4.02 8.74
N SER A 23 -18.63 2.69 8.77
CA SER A 23 -17.64 1.74 8.25
C SER A 23 -18.28 0.65 7.41
N LYS A 24 -17.55 0.16 6.39
CA LYS A 24 -17.97 -0.96 5.55
C LYS A 24 -16.76 -1.77 5.11
N SER A 25 -16.87 -3.11 5.20
CA SER A 25 -15.89 -4.06 4.66
C SER A 25 -16.36 -4.60 3.32
N LEU A 26 -15.46 -4.66 2.33
CA LEU A 26 -15.77 -5.03 0.94
C LEU A 26 -14.62 -5.83 0.34
N GLN A 27 -14.91 -6.59 -0.73
CA GLN A 27 -13.88 -7.22 -1.56
C GLN A 27 -13.64 -6.33 -2.80
N LEU A 28 -12.44 -5.73 -2.88
CA LEU A 28 -12.01 -4.86 -3.97
C LEU A 28 -10.55 -5.17 -4.32
N MET A 29 -10.15 -5.05 -5.56
CA MET A 29 -8.78 -5.34 -6.04
C MET A 29 -8.28 -6.73 -5.60
N GLY A 30 -9.19 -7.72 -5.54
CA GLY A 30 -8.87 -9.08 -5.08
C GLY A 30 -8.54 -9.22 -3.59
N SER A 31 -8.80 -8.19 -2.77
CA SER A 31 -8.46 -8.14 -1.35
C SER A 31 -9.59 -7.51 -0.52
N ARG A 32 -9.54 -7.68 0.79
CA ARG A 32 -10.46 -7.00 1.71
C ARG A 32 -10.08 -5.53 1.83
N PHE A 33 -11.05 -4.65 1.68
CA PHE A 33 -10.96 -3.24 1.99
C PHE A 33 -11.91 -2.90 3.13
N ASP A 34 -11.44 -2.16 4.12
CA ASP A 34 -12.25 -1.57 5.17
C ASP A 34 -12.23 -0.04 4.98
N ILE A 35 -13.40 0.54 4.71
CA ILE A 35 -13.57 1.97 4.48
C ILE A 35 -14.30 2.56 5.67
N THR A 36 -13.70 3.53 6.35
CA THR A 36 -14.25 4.23 7.50
C THR A 36 -14.25 5.71 7.24
N VAL A 37 -15.38 6.37 7.44
CA VAL A 37 -15.57 7.82 7.28
C VAL A 37 -16.32 8.41 8.47
N VAL A 38 -16.02 9.66 8.78
CA VAL A 38 -16.80 10.46 9.73
C VAL A 38 -17.82 11.27 8.91
N ALA A 39 -19.10 11.13 9.24
CA ALA A 39 -20.21 11.76 8.58
C ALA A 39 -21.23 12.31 9.59
N LYS A 40 -22.16 13.14 9.15
CA LYS A 40 -23.23 13.67 10.03
C LYS A 40 -24.26 12.59 10.41
N ASP A 41 -24.53 11.64 9.48
CA ASP A 41 -25.49 10.54 9.66
C ASP A 41 -25.11 9.33 8.80
N ALA A 42 -25.82 8.21 8.99
CA ALA A 42 -25.57 6.97 8.27
C ALA A 42 -25.86 7.06 6.77
N ILE A 43 -26.76 7.95 6.33
CA ILE A 43 -27.11 8.14 4.92
C ILE A 43 -25.93 8.79 4.19
N GLU A 44 -25.43 9.91 4.73
CA GLU A 44 -24.26 10.59 4.19
C GLU A 44 -23.02 9.71 4.23
N GLY A 45 -22.80 8.99 5.35
CA GLY A 45 -21.70 8.01 5.47
C GLY A 45 -21.77 6.91 4.41
N GLY A 46 -22.97 6.40 4.11
CA GLY A 46 -23.19 5.46 3.01
C GLY A 46 -22.83 6.04 1.65
N GLN A 47 -23.22 7.28 1.37
CA GLN A 47 -22.88 7.97 0.11
C GLN A 47 -21.36 8.16 -0.05
N PHE A 48 -20.65 8.55 1.00
CA PHE A 48 -19.19 8.67 0.98
C PHE A 48 -18.49 7.33 0.77
N ILE A 49 -18.98 6.26 1.39
CA ILE A 49 -18.46 4.91 1.17
C ILE A 49 -18.67 4.47 -0.28
N ASP A 50 -19.83 4.73 -0.86
CA ASP A 50 -20.11 4.40 -2.26
C ASP A 50 -19.22 5.20 -3.22
N LEU A 51 -18.90 6.46 -2.94
CA LEU A 51 -17.91 7.23 -3.68
C LEU A 51 -16.52 6.58 -3.60
N ALA A 52 -16.11 6.16 -2.40
CA ALA A 52 -14.85 5.46 -2.21
C ALA A 52 -14.77 4.14 -3.00
N VAL A 53 -15.83 3.34 -2.97
CA VAL A 53 -15.94 2.07 -3.72
C VAL A 53 -15.82 2.31 -5.21
N ASN A 54 -16.52 3.33 -5.73
CA ASN A 54 -16.46 3.68 -7.15
C ASN A 54 -15.05 4.10 -7.57
N GLU A 55 -14.36 4.90 -6.76
CA GLU A 55 -12.98 5.33 -7.05
C GLU A 55 -12.00 4.17 -7.03
N ILE A 56 -12.06 3.30 -6.02
CA ILE A 56 -11.20 2.09 -5.95
C ILE A 56 -11.45 1.19 -7.16
N THR A 57 -12.72 0.99 -7.54
CA THR A 57 -13.08 0.18 -8.72
C THR A 57 -12.57 0.81 -10.02
N ARG A 58 -12.62 2.14 -10.14
CA ARG A 58 -12.07 2.87 -11.28
C ARG A 58 -10.55 2.66 -11.39
N ILE A 59 -9.85 2.77 -10.26
CA ILE A 59 -8.40 2.57 -10.20
C ILE A 59 -8.06 1.10 -10.53
N GLU A 60 -8.79 0.14 -9.99
CA GLU A 60 -8.60 -1.27 -10.31
C GLU A 60 -8.63 -1.51 -11.83
N ARG A 61 -9.62 -0.97 -12.53
CA ARG A 61 -9.73 -1.06 -13.99
C ARG A 61 -8.55 -0.40 -14.71
N LEU A 62 -8.05 0.71 -14.19
CA LEU A 62 -6.92 1.43 -14.80
C LEU A 62 -5.62 0.64 -14.72
N ILE A 63 -5.32 0.05 -13.54
CA ILE A 63 -4.02 -0.56 -13.26
C ILE A 63 -3.99 -2.09 -13.33
N SER A 64 -5.13 -2.76 -13.54
CA SER A 64 -5.20 -4.22 -13.57
C SER A 64 -4.38 -4.80 -14.70
N SER A 65 -3.46 -5.71 -14.38
CA SER A 65 -2.76 -6.52 -15.39
C SER A 65 -3.52 -7.80 -15.77
N TRP A 66 -4.70 -8.04 -15.17
CA TRP A 66 -5.55 -9.20 -15.38
C TRP A 66 -6.77 -8.88 -16.26
N ASP A 67 -7.27 -7.65 -16.23
CA ASP A 67 -8.32 -7.18 -17.11
C ASP A 67 -7.72 -6.87 -18.49
N VAL A 68 -8.13 -7.65 -19.50
CA VAL A 68 -7.64 -7.54 -20.87
C VAL A 68 -7.93 -6.18 -21.52
N ASN A 69 -8.92 -5.45 -20.99
CA ASN A 69 -9.34 -4.14 -21.48
C ASN A 69 -8.63 -2.98 -20.77
N SER A 70 -7.79 -3.26 -19.78
CA SER A 70 -7.06 -2.21 -19.07
C SER A 70 -5.92 -1.64 -19.92
N GLN A 71 -5.54 -0.38 -19.69
CA GLN A 71 -4.36 0.23 -20.31
C GLN A 71 -3.06 -0.50 -19.92
N THR A 72 -2.97 -1.03 -18.70
CA THR A 72 -1.85 -1.85 -18.25
C THR A 72 -1.71 -3.12 -19.10
N SER A 73 -2.81 -3.78 -19.39
CA SER A 73 -2.82 -4.96 -20.28
C SER A 73 -2.47 -4.60 -21.72
N GLU A 74 -2.91 -3.44 -22.22
CA GLU A 74 -2.53 -2.93 -23.53
C GLU A 74 -1.01 -2.69 -23.62
N ILE A 75 -0.40 -2.06 -22.59
CA ILE A 75 1.06 -1.90 -22.51
C ILE A 75 1.75 -3.27 -22.57
N ASN A 76 1.28 -4.24 -21.77
CA ASN A 76 1.86 -5.57 -21.69
C ASN A 76 1.76 -6.36 -23.01
N GLN A 77 0.65 -6.21 -23.74
CA GLN A 77 0.43 -6.85 -25.04
C GLN A 77 1.33 -6.27 -26.13
N ASN A 78 1.73 -5.00 -26.01
CA ASN A 78 2.57 -4.31 -26.98
C ASN A 78 4.08 -4.34 -26.63
N ALA A 79 4.46 -5.12 -25.60
CA ALA A 79 5.85 -5.25 -25.19
C ALA A 79 6.77 -5.76 -26.32
N GLY A 80 7.83 -4.99 -26.64
CA GLY A 80 8.75 -5.26 -27.74
C GLY A 80 8.18 -4.98 -29.13
N ILE A 81 6.99 -4.35 -29.23
CA ILE A 81 6.31 -4.07 -30.52
C ILE A 81 6.24 -2.57 -30.75
N LYS A 82 5.56 -1.80 -29.92
CA LYS A 82 5.37 -0.36 -30.07
C LYS A 82 5.07 0.33 -28.73
N PRO A 83 5.34 1.65 -28.62
CA PRO A 83 4.85 2.46 -27.51
C PRO A 83 3.32 2.51 -27.47
N VAL A 84 2.75 2.61 -26.26
CA VAL A 84 1.30 2.75 -26.00
C VAL A 84 1.04 4.10 -25.36
N VAL A 85 0.10 4.86 -25.92
CA VAL A 85 -0.40 6.10 -25.30
C VAL A 85 -1.31 5.73 -24.14
N VAL A 86 -1.10 6.37 -22.99
CA VAL A 86 -1.88 6.08 -21.77
C VAL A 86 -2.44 7.35 -21.14
N ASP A 87 -3.39 7.19 -20.25
CA ASP A 87 -3.91 8.29 -19.45
C ASP A 87 -2.80 8.93 -18.61
N ALA A 88 -2.92 10.24 -18.37
CA ALA A 88 -1.96 10.98 -17.55
C ALA A 88 -1.81 10.37 -16.16
N GLU A 89 -2.88 9.85 -15.58
CA GLU A 89 -2.87 9.23 -14.26
C GLU A 89 -2.01 7.97 -14.24
N LEU A 90 -2.20 7.05 -15.18
CA LEU A 90 -1.39 5.83 -15.27
C LEU A 90 0.08 6.16 -15.60
N PHE A 91 0.31 7.11 -16.54
CA PHE A 91 1.66 7.57 -16.85
C PHE A 91 2.41 8.06 -15.61
N GLN A 92 1.77 8.91 -14.80
CA GLN A 92 2.38 9.45 -13.58
C GLN A 92 2.60 8.36 -12.51
N LEU A 93 1.71 7.38 -12.37
CA LEU A 93 1.92 6.26 -11.46
C LEU A 93 3.15 5.44 -11.90
N ILE A 94 3.27 5.11 -13.19
CA ILE A 94 4.44 4.40 -13.72
C ILE A 94 5.71 5.23 -13.50
N ASN A 95 5.70 6.53 -13.75
CA ASN A 95 6.84 7.40 -13.55
C ASN A 95 7.30 7.41 -12.08
N ARG A 96 6.37 7.52 -11.11
CA ARG A 96 6.71 7.41 -9.69
C ARG A 96 7.25 6.03 -9.33
N ALA A 97 6.63 4.97 -9.82
CA ALA A 97 7.12 3.60 -9.61
C ALA A 97 8.56 3.42 -10.12
N LEU A 98 8.91 3.96 -11.29
CA LEU A 98 10.29 3.92 -11.82
C LEU A 98 11.28 4.72 -10.97
N LYS A 99 10.84 5.86 -10.41
CA LYS A 99 11.68 6.62 -9.46
C LYS A 99 11.97 5.80 -8.21
N ILE A 100 10.98 5.08 -7.68
CA ILE A 100 11.17 4.18 -6.53
C ILE A 100 12.07 3.00 -6.93
N SER A 101 11.87 2.40 -8.10
CA SER A 101 12.73 1.32 -8.60
C SER A 101 14.20 1.77 -8.69
N LYS A 102 14.44 2.97 -9.18
CA LYS A 102 15.79 3.55 -9.24
C LYS A 102 16.37 3.81 -7.84
N LEU A 103 15.57 4.37 -6.94
CA LEU A 103 15.98 4.68 -5.56
C LEU A 103 16.35 3.41 -4.78
N THR A 104 15.62 2.31 -5.02
CA THR A 104 15.79 1.01 -4.33
C THR A 104 16.66 0.03 -5.11
N GLU A 105 17.36 0.50 -6.15
CA GLU A 105 18.23 -0.30 -7.02
C GLU A 105 17.56 -1.60 -7.52
N GLY A 106 16.26 -1.48 -7.85
CA GLY A 106 15.44 -2.58 -8.36
C GLY A 106 14.93 -3.57 -7.30
N ALA A 107 15.12 -3.30 -6.00
CA ALA A 107 14.46 -4.11 -4.97
C ALA A 107 12.93 -3.97 -5.03
N PHE A 108 12.44 -2.82 -5.45
CA PHE A 108 11.09 -2.61 -5.97
C PHE A 108 11.15 -2.45 -7.49
N ASP A 109 10.38 -3.23 -8.22
CA ASP A 109 10.32 -3.13 -9.70
C ASP A 109 8.95 -3.58 -10.22
N ILE A 110 8.20 -2.68 -10.85
CA ILE A 110 6.90 -3.02 -11.42
C ILE A 110 6.98 -4.00 -12.60
N SER A 111 8.18 -4.19 -13.17
CA SER A 111 8.40 -5.20 -14.19
C SER A 111 8.51 -6.63 -13.65
N TYR A 112 8.45 -6.81 -12.31
CA TYR A 112 8.39 -8.13 -11.67
C TYR A 112 7.30 -9.03 -12.28
N ALA A 113 6.22 -8.44 -12.82
CA ALA A 113 5.15 -9.15 -13.51
C ALA A 113 5.62 -9.91 -14.77
N SER A 114 6.85 -9.61 -15.24
CA SER A 114 7.52 -10.33 -16.34
C SER A 114 8.15 -11.65 -15.89
N MET A 115 8.25 -11.89 -14.57
CA MET A 115 8.90 -13.08 -14.03
C MET A 115 8.11 -14.33 -14.39
N ASP A 116 8.78 -15.34 -14.92
CA ASP A 116 8.16 -16.64 -15.15
C ASP A 116 7.86 -17.31 -13.79
N LYS A 117 6.69 -17.95 -13.68
CA LYS A 117 6.23 -18.58 -12.43
C LYS A 117 6.98 -19.88 -12.15
N VAL A 118 8.16 -19.78 -11.58
CA VAL A 118 8.95 -20.94 -11.12
C VAL A 118 8.70 -21.28 -9.64
N TRP A 119 8.15 -20.34 -8.87
CA TRP A 119 7.77 -20.52 -7.47
C TRP A 119 6.25 -20.65 -7.33
N HIS A 120 5.81 -21.56 -6.48
CA HIS A 120 4.40 -21.79 -6.15
C HIS A 120 4.21 -21.75 -4.63
N PHE A 121 3.48 -20.74 -4.15
CA PHE A 121 3.25 -20.47 -2.72
C PHE A 121 1.87 -20.96 -2.25
N ASP A 122 1.39 -22.04 -2.82
CA ASP A 122 0.09 -22.67 -2.52
C ASP A 122 0.23 -23.96 -1.68
N GLY A 123 1.40 -24.18 -1.10
CA GLY A 123 1.73 -25.35 -0.28
C GLY A 123 1.99 -26.65 -1.08
N ARG A 124 1.81 -26.67 -2.40
CA ARG A 124 1.98 -27.88 -3.24
C ARG A 124 3.42 -28.12 -3.68
N MET A 125 4.25 -27.07 -3.66
CA MET A 125 5.64 -27.16 -4.09
C MET A 125 6.47 -28.00 -3.11
N LYS A 126 7.17 -29.00 -3.62
CA LYS A 126 8.00 -29.94 -2.82
C LYS A 126 9.47 -29.92 -3.22
N ILE A 127 9.79 -29.36 -4.38
CA ILE A 127 11.14 -29.37 -4.96
C ILE A 127 11.53 -27.94 -5.29
N MET A 128 12.75 -27.57 -4.91
CA MET A 128 13.36 -26.29 -5.24
C MET A 128 13.51 -26.16 -6.75
N PRO A 129 13.17 -25.03 -7.38
CA PRO A 129 13.49 -24.78 -8.79
C PRO A 129 15.02 -24.81 -9.01
N SER A 130 15.47 -25.25 -10.16
CA SER A 130 16.90 -25.20 -10.47
C SER A 130 17.41 -23.76 -10.55
N LYS A 131 18.71 -23.57 -10.28
CA LYS A 131 19.35 -22.24 -10.37
C LYS A 131 19.19 -21.63 -11.77
N GLU A 132 19.25 -22.47 -12.80
CA GLU A 132 19.08 -22.08 -14.21
C GLU A 132 17.65 -21.59 -14.47
N ALA A 133 16.63 -22.30 -13.93
CA ALA A 133 15.24 -21.91 -14.04
C ALA A 133 14.96 -20.57 -13.34
N ILE A 134 15.50 -20.39 -12.12
CA ILE A 134 15.37 -19.14 -11.37
C ILE A 134 16.03 -18.00 -12.15
N LYS A 135 17.28 -18.17 -12.60
CA LYS A 135 17.99 -17.15 -13.37
C LYS A 135 17.29 -16.84 -14.71
N ALA A 136 16.68 -17.84 -15.33
CA ALA A 136 15.93 -17.64 -16.57
C ALA A 136 14.63 -16.85 -16.34
N SER A 137 13.97 -17.04 -15.17
CA SER A 137 12.68 -16.43 -14.85
C SER A 137 12.73 -14.91 -14.82
N VAL A 138 13.87 -14.31 -14.47
CA VAL A 138 14.04 -12.84 -14.36
C VAL A 138 14.60 -12.17 -15.61
N LYS A 139 14.84 -12.90 -16.69
CA LYS A 139 15.48 -12.34 -17.91
C LYS A 139 14.73 -11.14 -18.52
N LYS A 140 13.43 -11.04 -18.30
CA LYS A 140 12.57 -9.97 -18.80
C LYS A 140 12.26 -8.91 -17.73
N VAL A 141 12.80 -9.07 -16.53
CA VAL A 141 12.62 -8.12 -15.42
C VAL A 141 13.70 -7.05 -15.51
N GLY A 142 13.33 -5.82 -15.21
CA GLY A 142 14.24 -4.68 -15.15
C GLY A 142 13.55 -3.38 -15.55
N TYR A 143 13.37 -2.50 -14.57
CA TYR A 143 12.75 -1.18 -14.78
C TYR A 143 13.45 -0.33 -15.84
N GLN A 144 14.75 -0.56 -16.09
CA GLN A 144 15.54 0.12 -17.13
C GLN A 144 15.05 -0.18 -18.55
N HIS A 145 14.24 -1.22 -18.73
CA HIS A 145 13.62 -1.58 -19.99
C HIS A 145 12.24 -0.94 -20.21
N ILE A 146 11.76 -0.14 -19.27
CA ILE A 146 10.53 0.64 -19.38
C ILE A 146 10.90 2.05 -19.80
N ILE A 147 10.42 2.48 -20.97
CA ILE A 147 10.70 3.81 -21.53
C ILE A 147 9.44 4.65 -21.47
N LEU A 148 9.57 5.83 -20.90
CA LEU A 148 8.54 6.85 -20.85
C LEU A 148 8.87 7.99 -21.84
N ASN A 149 7.87 8.44 -22.58
CA ASN A 149 7.92 9.69 -23.33
C ASN A 149 6.83 10.62 -22.77
N GLU A 150 7.24 11.70 -22.11
CA GLU A 150 6.34 12.61 -21.41
C GLU A 150 5.50 13.43 -22.39
N ASP A 151 6.08 13.92 -23.48
CA ASP A 151 5.39 14.76 -24.48
C ASP A 151 4.23 14.01 -25.14
N GLN A 152 4.45 12.74 -25.43
CA GLN A 152 3.45 11.89 -26.09
C GLN A 152 2.64 11.05 -25.11
N ARG A 153 2.98 11.07 -23.83
CA ARG A 153 2.42 10.21 -22.76
C ARG A 153 2.41 8.74 -23.17
N THR A 154 3.54 8.26 -23.69
CA THR A 154 3.66 6.85 -24.09
C THR A 154 4.54 6.05 -23.15
N VAL A 155 4.18 4.77 -23.02
CA VAL A 155 4.94 3.76 -22.27
C VAL A 155 5.37 2.68 -23.26
N PHE A 156 6.65 2.34 -23.26
CA PHE A 156 7.19 1.28 -24.09
C PHE A 156 8.02 0.29 -23.26
N LEU A 157 7.67 -0.98 -23.35
CA LEU A 157 8.44 -2.09 -22.78
C LEU A 157 9.37 -2.63 -23.86
N LYS A 158 10.70 -2.49 -23.67
CA LYS A 158 11.70 -2.85 -24.69
C LYS A 158 11.72 -4.33 -25.06
N LEU A 159 11.48 -5.21 -24.08
CA LEU A 159 11.66 -6.65 -24.27
C LEU A 159 10.35 -7.32 -24.65
N LYS A 160 10.38 -8.15 -25.69
CA LYS A 160 9.21 -8.92 -26.11
C LYS A 160 8.71 -9.83 -24.97
N GLY A 161 7.41 -9.74 -24.68
CA GLY A 161 6.78 -10.50 -23.61
C GLY A 161 7.09 -9.99 -22.20
N MET A 162 7.73 -8.81 -22.07
CA MET A 162 7.83 -8.08 -20.81
C MET A 162 6.44 -7.66 -20.33
N LYS A 163 6.26 -7.55 -19.02
CA LYS A 163 5.02 -7.11 -18.39
C LYS A 163 5.31 -6.18 -17.23
N ILE A 164 4.38 -5.29 -16.95
CA ILE A 164 4.34 -4.52 -15.71
C ILE A 164 3.10 -4.88 -14.90
N GLY A 165 3.18 -4.70 -13.58
CA GLY A 165 2.08 -4.91 -12.66
C GLY A 165 2.29 -4.08 -11.39
N PHE A 166 1.19 -3.77 -10.70
CA PHE A 166 1.19 -2.83 -9.58
C PHE A 166 0.95 -3.50 -8.23
N GLY A 167 1.28 -4.80 -8.07
CA GLY A 167 0.99 -5.57 -6.85
C GLY A 167 1.61 -5.03 -5.57
N GLY A 168 2.77 -4.36 -5.65
CA GLY A 168 3.48 -3.78 -4.50
C GLY A 168 3.37 -2.25 -4.41
N ILE A 169 2.35 -1.62 -5.04
CA ILE A 169 2.13 -0.18 -4.97
C ILE A 169 0.64 0.17 -5.21
N GLY A 170 -0.11 -0.72 -5.85
CA GLY A 170 -1.44 -0.39 -6.35
C GLY A 170 -2.49 -0.23 -5.27
N LYS A 171 -2.40 -0.98 -4.17
CA LYS A 171 -3.32 -0.86 -3.06
C LYS A 171 -3.10 0.44 -2.29
N GLY A 172 -1.85 0.77 -2.01
CA GLY A 172 -1.47 2.04 -1.41
C GLY A 172 -1.89 3.23 -2.27
N TYR A 173 -1.68 3.14 -3.59
CA TYR A 173 -2.15 4.15 -4.54
C TYR A 173 -3.68 4.33 -4.50
N ALA A 174 -4.44 3.24 -4.49
CA ALA A 174 -5.90 3.30 -4.41
C ALA A 174 -6.37 3.94 -3.09
N ALA A 175 -5.72 3.62 -1.97
CA ALA A 175 -6.02 4.24 -0.68
C ALA A 175 -5.76 5.76 -0.68
N ASP A 176 -4.63 6.21 -1.25
CA ASP A 176 -4.29 7.63 -1.36
C ASP A 176 -5.27 8.42 -2.24
N LYS A 177 -5.63 7.87 -3.40
CA LYS A 177 -6.57 8.52 -4.34
C LYS A 177 -7.97 8.60 -3.75
N THR A 178 -8.40 7.54 -3.08
CA THR A 178 -9.70 7.50 -2.40
C THR A 178 -9.77 8.51 -1.26
N LYS A 179 -8.73 8.59 -0.42
CA LYS A 179 -8.62 9.63 0.62
C LYS A 179 -8.71 11.03 0.02
N ALA A 180 -7.95 11.31 -1.04
CA ALA A 180 -7.95 12.61 -1.69
C ALA A 180 -9.34 13.00 -2.22
N LEU A 181 -10.04 12.07 -2.88
CA LEU A 181 -11.41 12.26 -3.34
C LEU A 181 -12.36 12.55 -2.18
N LEU A 182 -12.30 11.76 -1.10
CA LEU A 182 -13.19 11.94 0.04
C LEU A 182 -12.96 13.29 0.74
N ILE A 183 -11.71 13.73 0.89
CA ILE A 183 -11.38 15.08 1.40
C ILE A 183 -11.96 16.18 0.48
N GLU A 184 -11.81 16.04 -0.84
CA GLU A 184 -12.41 16.97 -1.83
C GLU A 184 -13.94 17.04 -1.69
N LYS A 185 -14.59 15.92 -1.36
CA LYS A 185 -16.05 15.86 -1.12
C LYS A 185 -16.47 16.30 0.29
N GLY A 186 -15.53 16.79 1.10
CA GLY A 186 -15.82 17.37 2.42
C GLY A 186 -15.79 16.37 3.58
N VAL A 187 -15.30 15.14 3.38
CA VAL A 187 -15.12 14.17 4.47
C VAL A 187 -13.94 14.60 5.34
N VAL A 188 -14.22 15.01 6.56
CA VAL A 188 -13.24 15.63 7.48
C VAL A 188 -12.28 14.61 8.09
N ALA A 189 -12.69 13.36 8.24
CA ALA A 189 -11.86 12.32 8.85
C ALA A 189 -12.24 10.92 8.36
N GLY A 190 -11.27 10.01 8.33
CA GLY A 190 -11.51 8.62 7.94
C GLY A 190 -10.25 7.76 7.87
N ILE A 191 -10.46 6.50 7.51
CA ILE A 191 -9.44 5.49 7.24
C ILE A 191 -9.82 4.73 5.97
N ILE A 192 -8.87 4.56 5.06
CA ILE A 192 -8.92 3.54 4.01
C ILE A 192 -7.91 2.47 4.37
N ASN A 193 -8.38 1.25 4.57
CA ASN A 193 -7.54 0.08 4.81
C ASN A 193 -7.68 -0.89 3.63
N ALA A 194 -6.65 -0.98 2.83
CA ALA A 194 -6.56 -1.84 1.66
C ALA A 194 -5.74 -3.10 1.98
N ALA A 195 -6.33 -4.06 2.70
CA ALA A 195 -5.69 -5.32 3.12
C ALA A 195 -4.39 -5.11 3.93
N GLY A 196 -4.39 -4.14 4.85
CA GLY A 196 -3.23 -3.80 5.67
C GLY A 196 -2.47 -2.54 5.21
N ASP A 197 -2.80 -2.01 4.02
CA ASP A 197 -2.27 -0.74 3.55
C ASP A 197 -3.23 0.38 3.98
N LEU A 198 -2.92 1.00 5.10
CA LEU A 198 -3.76 2.01 5.72
C LEU A 198 -3.36 3.42 5.31
N ASN A 199 -4.36 4.27 5.06
CA ASN A 199 -4.18 5.71 5.04
C ASN A 199 -5.27 6.39 5.88
N THR A 200 -4.86 7.29 6.78
CA THR A 200 -5.74 7.98 7.73
C THR A 200 -5.74 9.47 7.48
N TRP A 201 -6.83 10.16 7.85
CA TRP A 201 -6.89 11.62 7.92
C TRP A 201 -7.87 12.07 9.01
N GLY A 202 -7.63 13.28 9.52
CA GLY A 202 -8.42 13.87 10.59
C GLY A 202 -8.42 13.03 11.87
N THR A 203 -9.38 13.30 12.75
CA THR A 203 -9.55 12.63 14.05
C THR A 203 -10.93 11.99 14.16
N GLN A 204 -11.07 11.07 15.11
CA GLN A 204 -12.38 10.53 15.48
C GLN A 204 -13.31 11.64 16.00
N PRO A 205 -14.65 11.46 16.02
CA PRO A 205 -15.60 12.49 16.50
C PRO A 205 -15.36 12.96 17.95
N ASN A 206 -14.71 12.12 18.78
CA ASN A 206 -14.34 12.46 20.16
C ASN A 206 -13.02 13.25 20.24
N GLY A 207 -12.39 13.60 19.11
CA GLY A 207 -11.13 14.35 19.02
C GLY A 207 -9.86 13.49 19.20
N THR A 208 -9.98 12.18 19.40
CA THR A 208 -8.80 11.29 19.51
C THR A 208 -8.26 10.90 18.12
N ASP A 209 -6.97 10.59 18.05
CA ASP A 209 -6.36 10.06 16.85
C ASP A 209 -6.88 8.65 16.52
N TRP A 210 -6.71 8.23 15.29
CA TRP A 210 -7.00 6.86 14.87
C TRP A 210 -5.97 5.91 15.49
N MET A 211 -6.44 4.76 15.99
CA MET A 211 -5.55 3.73 16.52
C MET A 211 -5.37 2.62 15.50
N VAL A 212 -4.12 2.37 15.11
CA VAL A 212 -3.76 1.33 14.16
C VAL A 212 -3.04 0.20 14.87
N ALA A 213 -3.53 -1.02 14.64
CA ALA A 213 -2.93 -2.23 15.19
C ALA A 213 -1.74 -2.67 14.33
N ILE A 214 -0.58 -2.84 14.95
CA ILE A 214 0.55 -3.56 14.34
C ILE A 214 0.37 -5.03 14.69
N VAL A 215 0.07 -5.84 13.67
CA VAL A 215 -0.22 -7.27 13.84
C VAL A 215 1.05 -8.04 14.20
N ASN A 216 0.94 -8.96 15.16
CA ASN A 216 2.02 -9.87 15.48
C ASN A 216 2.20 -10.89 14.32
N PRO A 217 3.37 -10.92 13.64
CA PRO A 217 3.57 -11.81 12.50
C PRO A 217 3.49 -13.30 12.86
N LEU A 218 3.69 -13.67 14.14
CA LEU A 218 3.58 -15.05 14.61
C LEU A 218 2.17 -15.46 14.98
N ASN A 219 1.31 -14.50 15.32
CA ASN A 219 -0.06 -14.76 15.69
C ASN A 219 -0.94 -13.61 15.23
N LYS A 220 -1.56 -13.78 14.07
CA LYS A 220 -2.42 -12.75 13.44
C LYS A 220 -3.62 -12.33 14.30
N GLU A 221 -4.01 -13.15 15.27
CA GLU A 221 -5.09 -12.83 16.21
C GLU A 221 -4.61 -11.90 17.35
N LYS A 222 -3.29 -11.74 17.49
CA LYS A 222 -2.69 -10.88 18.50
C LYS A 222 -2.13 -9.61 17.87
N VAL A 223 -2.48 -8.50 18.47
CA VAL A 223 -1.89 -7.19 18.15
C VAL A 223 -0.57 -7.09 18.90
N PHE A 224 0.50 -6.73 18.17
CA PHE A 224 1.80 -6.46 18.75
C PHE A 224 1.82 -5.12 19.50
N SER A 225 1.24 -4.08 18.87
CA SER A 225 1.11 -2.74 19.45
C SER A 225 -0.03 -1.99 18.79
N TRP A 226 -0.63 -1.05 19.55
CA TRP A 226 -1.54 -0.04 19.02
C TRP A 226 -0.79 1.28 18.93
N MET A 227 -0.81 1.90 17.75
CA MET A 227 -0.16 3.19 17.53
C MET A 227 -1.20 4.24 17.13
N PRO A 228 -1.18 5.43 17.75
CA PRO A 228 -1.97 6.56 17.28
C PRO A 228 -1.42 7.03 15.94
N VAL A 229 -2.30 7.17 14.95
CA VAL A 229 -1.93 7.59 13.60
C VAL A 229 -2.85 8.73 13.15
N LYS A 230 -2.24 9.83 12.71
CA LYS A 230 -2.94 11.00 12.21
C LYS A 230 -2.32 11.48 10.91
N ASP A 231 -3.14 11.71 9.90
CA ASP A 231 -2.74 12.23 8.59
C ASP A 231 -1.54 11.48 7.98
N SER A 232 -1.49 10.16 8.19
CA SER A 232 -0.36 9.31 7.82
C SER A 232 -0.83 7.97 7.29
N ALA A 233 0.06 7.30 6.58
CA ALA A 233 -0.13 5.95 6.08
C ALA A 233 0.75 4.96 6.86
N VAL A 234 0.20 3.76 7.06
CA VAL A 234 0.90 2.60 7.62
C VAL A 234 0.66 1.40 6.74
N VAL A 235 1.72 0.81 6.21
CA VAL A 235 1.64 -0.37 5.34
C VAL A 235 2.54 -1.47 5.87
N THR A 236 2.04 -2.70 5.87
CA THR A 236 2.80 -3.85 6.34
C THR A 236 2.90 -4.92 5.27
N SER A 237 4.12 -5.24 4.84
CA SER A 237 4.46 -6.44 4.08
C SER A 237 4.87 -7.57 5.02
N GLY A 238 4.33 -8.79 4.82
CA GLY A 238 4.62 -9.92 5.70
C GLY A 238 4.76 -11.24 4.96
N ASN A 239 5.58 -12.14 5.51
CA ASN A 239 5.84 -13.48 4.96
C ASN A 239 4.71 -14.49 5.24
N TYR A 240 3.81 -14.16 6.14
CA TYR A 240 2.78 -15.04 6.67
C TYR A 240 1.54 -15.16 5.76
N GLU A 241 1.46 -14.38 4.68
CA GLU A 241 0.30 -14.43 3.78
C GLU A 241 0.36 -15.62 2.83
N LYS A 242 1.50 -15.78 2.13
CA LYS A 242 1.73 -16.89 1.18
C LYS A 242 3.21 -17.29 1.24
N TYR A 243 3.45 -18.56 1.52
CA TYR A 243 4.80 -19.11 1.63
C TYR A 243 4.86 -20.59 1.24
N VAL A 244 6.07 -21.09 1.03
CA VAL A 244 6.36 -22.52 0.91
C VAL A 244 7.55 -22.86 1.79
N THR A 245 7.52 -24.03 2.44
CA THR A 245 8.64 -24.54 3.22
C THR A 245 9.35 -25.62 2.43
N LEU A 246 10.64 -25.41 2.11
CA LEU A 246 11.49 -26.36 1.42
C LEU A 246 12.77 -26.52 2.22
N ASN A 247 13.18 -27.77 2.50
CA ASN A 247 14.40 -28.07 3.27
C ASN A 247 14.48 -27.29 4.61
N ASN A 248 13.37 -27.21 5.35
CA ASN A 248 13.22 -26.46 6.61
C ASN A 248 13.42 -24.94 6.50
N THR A 249 13.48 -24.38 5.29
CA THR A 249 13.54 -22.95 5.05
C THR A 249 12.20 -22.46 4.52
N LEU A 250 11.69 -21.37 5.12
CA LEU A 250 10.46 -20.71 4.69
C LEU A 250 10.78 -19.70 3.58
N TYR A 251 10.16 -19.89 2.43
CA TYR A 251 10.25 -18.99 1.28
C TYR A 251 8.94 -18.24 1.11
N THR A 252 8.98 -16.92 1.18
CA THR A 252 7.82 -16.05 1.03
C THR A 252 7.50 -15.79 -0.43
N HIS A 253 6.27 -15.34 -0.69
CA HIS A 253 5.84 -14.89 -2.02
C HIS A 253 6.48 -13.57 -2.48
N ILE A 254 7.18 -12.86 -1.58
CA ILE A 254 7.93 -11.66 -1.92
C ILE A 254 9.28 -12.09 -2.50
N ILE A 255 9.42 -11.91 -3.81
CA ILE A 255 10.60 -12.36 -4.58
C ILE A 255 11.44 -11.14 -4.92
N ASP A 256 12.76 -11.23 -4.76
CA ASP A 256 13.69 -10.23 -5.27
C ASP A 256 13.68 -10.22 -6.81
N PRO A 257 13.22 -9.12 -7.43
CA PRO A 257 13.11 -9.04 -8.89
C PRO A 257 14.45 -9.17 -9.62
N ARG A 258 15.56 -8.87 -8.92
CA ARG A 258 16.92 -8.89 -9.47
C ARG A 258 17.49 -10.29 -9.58
N SER A 259 17.15 -11.14 -8.62
CA SER A 259 17.72 -12.48 -8.49
C SER A 259 16.75 -13.61 -8.82
N GLY A 260 15.43 -13.36 -8.66
CA GLY A 260 14.38 -14.37 -8.77
C GLY A 260 14.23 -15.27 -7.54
N TYR A 261 14.98 -15.01 -6.48
CA TYR A 261 14.85 -15.76 -5.21
C TYR A 261 13.86 -15.05 -4.27
N PRO A 262 13.04 -15.82 -3.54
CA PRO A 262 12.26 -15.27 -2.44
C PRO A 262 13.15 -14.62 -1.37
N ALA A 263 12.69 -13.49 -0.83
CA ALA A 263 13.35 -12.83 0.29
C ALA A 263 13.24 -13.69 1.56
N ILE A 264 14.28 -13.66 2.39
CA ILE A 264 14.39 -14.42 3.64
C ILE A 264 14.88 -13.52 4.77
N GLY A 265 14.79 -13.99 6.03
CA GLY A 265 15.35 -13.30 7.19
C GLY A 265 14.43 -12.24 7.81
N ILE A 266 13.28 -11.93 7.19
CA ILE A 266 12.28 -10.98 7.69
C ILE A 266 10.92 -11.66 7.77
N LEU A 267 10.19 -11.42 8.86
CA LEU A 267 8.79 -11.83 9.04
C LEU A 267 7.82 -10.74 8.59
N SER A 268 8.07 -9.49 8.95
CA SER A 268 7.27 -8.36 8.51
C SER A 268 8.06 -7.04 8.49
N VAL A 269 7.60 -6.14 7.63
CA VAL A 269 8.06 -4.74 7.55
C VAL A 269 6.83 -3.85 7.57
N SER A 270 6.73 -2.99 8.58
CA SER A 270 5.71 -1.94 8.64
C SER A 270 6.36 -0.60 8.36
N ILE A 271 5.85 0.14 7.38
CA ILE A 271 6.33 1.47 6.97
C ILE A 271 5.34 2.53 7.39
N PHE A 272 5.85 3.61 7.96
CA PHE A 272 5.10 4.80 8.36
C PHE A 272 5.56 5.98 7.51
N THR A 273 4.65 6.60 6.77
CA THR A 273 4.92 7.80 5.96
C THR A 273 3.61 8.52 5.62
N LYS A 274 3.67 9.61 4.83
CA LYS A 274 2.49 10.42 4.51
C LYS A 274 1.54 9.77 3.50
N THR A 275 2.04 8.89 2.63
CA THR A 275 1.27 8.30 1.53
C THR A 275 1.36 6.78 1.55
N ALA A 276 0.22 6.12 1.35
CA ALA A 276 0.16 4.66 1.31
C ALA A 276 0.83 4.10 0.05
N GLU A 277 0.81 4.83 -1.07
CA GLU A 277 1.54 4.49 -2.30
C GLU A 277 3.03 4.28 -2.04
N LEU A 278 3.66 5.25 -1.37
CA LEU A 278 5.09 5.16 -1.04
C LEU A 278 5.35 4.07 0.00
N ALA A 279 4.50 3.97 1.02
CA ALA A 279 4.64 2.97 2.07
C ALA A 279 4.55 1.54 1.52
N ASP A 280 3.61 1.23 0.61
CA ASP A 280 3.42 -0.08 -0.03
C ASP A 280 4.69 -0.47 -0.83
N ALA A 281 5.19 0.45 -1.66
CA ALA A 281 6.40 0.22 -2.43
C ALA A 281 7.65 0.04 -1.54
N LEU A 282 7.80 0.84 -0.48
CA LEU A 282 8.94 0.73 0.43
C LEU A 282 8.87 -0.52 1.32
N ALA A 283 7.69 -0.90 1.81
CA ALA A 283 7.53 -2.13 2.60
C ALA A 283 8.01 -3.35 1.82
N THR A 284 7.61 -3.45 0.54
CA THR A 284 8.10 -4.49 -0.38
C THR A 284 9.60 -4.38 -0.61
N SER A 285 10.13 -3.16 -0.85
CA SER A 285 11.56 -2.93 -1.12
C SER A 285 12.44 -3.37 0.04
N ILE A 286 12.10 -2.95 1.25
CA ILE A 286 12.87 -3.21 2.47
C ILE A 286 12.82 -4.69 2.80
N PHE A 287 11.67 -5.33 2.59
CA PHE A 287 11.55 -6.77 2.73
C PHE A 287 12.54 -7.53 1.81
N VAL A 288 12.69 -7.03 0.57
CA VAL A 288 13.63 -7.59 -0.42
C VAL A 288 15.09 -7.27 -0.07
N MET A 289 15.39 -6.07 0.45
CA MET A 289 16.75 -5.67 0.83
C MET A 289 17.29 -6.44 2.03
N GLY A 290 16.42 -6.97 2.87
CA GLY A 290 16.80 -7.57 4.15
C GLY A 290 16.95 -6.54 5.27
N LYS A 291 17.07 -7.01 6.53
CA LYS A 291 16.95 -6.17 7.71
C LYS A 291 18.00 -5.05 7.78
N ASP A 292 19.28 -5.39 7.59
CA ASP A 292 20.38 -4.46 7.80
C ASP A 292 20.38 -3.37 6.71
N THR A 293 20.38 -3.78 5.44
CA THR A 293 20.34 -2.85 4.30
C THR A 293 19.04 -2.05 4.27
N GLY A 294 17.91 -2.70 4.58
CA GLY A 294 16.61 -2.04 4.60
C GLY A 294 16.48 -1.00 5.71
N LEU A 295 17.00 -1.31 6.91
CA LEU A 295 17.01 -0.36 8.03
C LEU A 295 17.91 0.85 7.74
N ASP A 296 19.13 0.60 7.25
CA ASP A 296 20.05 1.67 6.86
C ASP A 296 19.46 2.57 5.77
N PHE A 297 18.77 1.96 4.81
CA PHE A 297 18.09 2.70 3.75
C PHE A 297 16.98 3.61 4.30
N VAL A 298 16.09 3.10 5.18
CA VAL A 298 15.01 3.91 5.78
C VAL A 298 15.58 5.04 6.62
N ASN A 299 16.60 4.80 7.42
CA ASN A 299 17.21 5.81 8.27
C ASN A 299 17.80 7.00 7.50
N GLN A 300 18.01 6.88 6.18
CA GLN A 300 18.43 7.96 5.28
C GLN A 300 17.24 8.70 4.65
N LEU A 301 16.01 8.18 4.76
CA LEU A 301 14.82 8.78 4.16
C LEU A 301 14.15 9.75 5.12
N LYS A 302 13.91 10.98 4.68
CA LYS A 302 13.21 11.97 5.49
C LYS A 302 11.69 11.69 5.50
N GLY A 303 11.12 11.58 6.71
CA GLY A 303 9.68 11.41 6.90
C GLY A 303 9.17 10.00 6.55
N VAL A 304 10.07 9.03 6.60
CA VAL A 304 9.76 7.60 6.51
C VAL A 304 10.34 6.92 7.73
N GLU A 305 9.52 6.14 8.42
CA GLU A 305 9.94 5.30 9.54
C GLU A 305 9.52 3.85 9.30
N CYS A 306 10.17 2.91 9.96
CA CYS A 306 9.80 1.50 9.85
C CYS A 306 9.90 0.74 11.17
N ILE A 307 9.17 -0.38 11.20
CA ILE A 307 9.40 -1.47 12.15
C ILE A 307 9.67 -2.72 11.31
N ILE A 308 10.82 -3.34 11.54
CA ILE A 308 11.17 -4.63 10.96
C ILE A 308 11.06 -5.69 12.06
N VAL A 309 10.40 -6.81 11.77
CA VAL A 309 10.43 -8.00 12.62
C VAL A 309 11.21 -9.06 11.87
N ASP A 310 12.34 -9.49 12.44
CA ASP A 310 13.21 -10.49 11.82
C ASP A 310 12.76 -11.93 12.11
N GLU A 311 13.41 -12.90 11.51
CA GLU A 311 13.09 -14.33 11.66
C GLU A 311 13.25 -14.86 13.10
N ASN A 312 13.98 -14.14 13.96
CA ASN A 312 14.14 -14.44 15.38
C ASN A 312 13.10 -13.73 16.27
N ASN A 313 12.10 -13.05 15.65
CA ASN A 313 11.11 -12.21 16.33
C ASN A 313 11.68 -10.96 17.00
N THR A 314 12.87 -10.55 16.63
CA THR A 314 13.43 -9.29 17.09
C THR A 314 12.72 -8.12 16.41
N VAL A 315 12.23 -7.20 17.20
CA VAL A 315 11.57 -5.98 16.71
C VAL A 315 12.61 -4.88 16.60
N ILE A 316 12.78 -4.36 15.40
CA ILE A 316 13.82 -3.40 15.06
C ILE A 316 13.17 -2.16 14.47
N PRO A 317 13.05 -1.05 15.24
CA PRO A 317 12.55 0.22 14.73
C PRO A 317 13.64 1.01 14.00
N SER A 318 13.24 1.91 13.11
CA SER A 318 14.09 2.98 12.60
C SER A 318 14.44 4.00 13.68
N ASN A 319 15.50 4.78 13.45
CA ASN A 319 16.14 5.64 14.47
C ASN A 319 15.22 6.70 15.10
N ASN A 320 14.22 7.19 14.36
CA ASN A 320 13.34 8.26 14.85
C ASN A 320 11.97 7.73 15.32
N LEU A 321 11.76 6.41 15.31
CA LEU A 321 10.52 5.80 15.78
C LEU A 321 10.67 5.36 17.24
N GLU A 322 10.09 6.12 18.16
CA GLU A 322 9.99 5.71 19.57
C GLU A 322 8.86 4.68 19.71
N LEU A 323 9.24 3.45 19.99
CA LEU A 323 8.29 2.44 20.47
C LEU A 323 8.02 2.77 21.94
N ASN A 324 6.95 3.51 22.24
CA ASN A 324 6.48 3.62 23.61
C ASN A 324 6.39 2.21 24.18
N SER A 325 7.13 1.97 25.27
CA SER A 325 7.30 0.66 25.88
C SER A 325 6.00 -0.13 25.81
N LEU A 326 6.03 -1.23 25.08
CA LEU A 326 4.95 -2.20 25.02
C LEU A 326 4.59 -2.58 26.46
N LYS A 327 3.54 -1.98 27.01
CA LYS A 327 2.94 -2.51 28.24
C LYS A 327 2.32 -3.83 27.81
N ASN A 328 3.03 -4.92 28.14
CA ASN A 328 2.44 -6.24 28.21
C ASN A 328 1.37 -6.19 29.31
N ASP A 329 0.11 -6.04 28.91
CA ASP A 329 -1.04 -6.39 29.74
C ASP A 329 -1.52 -7.79 29.36
#